data_3fe31254fd5d8fcf533474b566dc6cc1
#
_entry.id   3fe31254fd5d8fcf533474b566dc6cc1
#
_cell.length_a   1.000
_cell.length_b   1.000
_cell.length_c   1.000
_cell.angle_alpha   90.00
_cell.angle_beta   90.00
_cell.angle_gamma   90.00
#
_symmetry.space_group_name_H-M   'P 1'
#
loop_
_entity.id
_entity.type
_entity.pdbx_description
1 polymer ?
#
loop_
_entity_poly.entity_id
_entity_poly.type
_entity_poly.pdbx_seq_one_letter_code
_entity_poly.pdbx_strand_id
1 'polypeptide(L)'
;MNRIFRLLVVCCLGSLLGSCDVVVKRMDAKVAETKQEVVQSAPETYESIELPAPLTSVPEQILVRKGYTVSYNKDRRVPNWVAWHLTAAHLKGGVKRSDASFHEDEEVSMPRAIDSDYVRSGYDRGHMCPAGDNKWSAKAMDESFLFTNVCPQAPQLNRGDWNEMEQACRKWAKENGDIYIVCGPIFYKKRAKTIGKNKVAVPDAFFKVVLTMKGKPKAIGFIYKNEDGNRPKGDYANSVDEVERITGIDFFPSLPDKIEKQVEAQCNPDDWNI
;
A
#
# COMPACT_ATOMS: atom_id res chain seq x y z
N MET A 1 -74.93 13.75 29.57
CA MET A 1 -75.71 12.51 30.01
C MET A 1 -74.70 11.63 30.76
N ASN A 2 -74.75 11.71 32.08
CA ASN A 2 -75.00 10.63 33.06
C ASN A 2 -74.07 9.44 32.96
N ARG A 3 -73.42 8.89 34.00
CA ARG A 3 -73.58 8.82 35.48
C ARG A 3 -72.24 8.33 36.03
N ILE A 4 -71.63 8.87 37.05
CA ILE A 4 -71.72 8.73 38.51
C ILE A 4 -71.86 7.26 38.99
N PHE A 5 -70.84 6.79 39.83
CA PHE A 5 -71.01 6.25 41.20
C PHE A 5 -69.71 5.64 41.69
N ARG A 6 -69.17 6.21 42.71
CA ARG A 6 -69.00 5.89 44.15
C ARG A 6 -68.14 4.66 44.45
N LEU A 7 -67.04 4.87 45.05
CA LEU A 7 -66.72 4.93 46.53
C LEU A 7 -66.80 3.55 47.23
N LEU A 8 -65.67 3.09 47.72
CA LEU A 8 -65.55 2.57 49.10
C LEU A 8 -64.08 2.52 49.55
N VAL A 9 -63.86 3.16 50.71
CA VAL A 9 -62.66 3.16 51.52
C VAL A 9 -62.69 1.91 52.38
N VAL A 10 -61.56 1.19 52.51
CA VAL A 10 -61.24 0.39 53.68
C VAL A 10 -59.79 0.56 53.98
N CYS A 11 -59.54 1.18 55.14
CA CYS A 11 -58.28 1.13 55.86
C CYS A 11 -57.97 -0.29 56.36
N CYS A 12 -56.73 -0.73 56.27
CA CYS A 12 -56.13 -1.48 57.39
C CYS A 12 -54.60 -1.38 57.35
N LEU A 13 -54.10 -1.09 58.52
CA LEU A 13 -52.70 -1.07 58.93
C LEU A 13 -51.97 -2.39 58.64
N GLY A 14 -50.71 -2.30 58.32
CA GLY A 14 -49.81 -3.48 58.44
C GLY A 14 -48.41 -3.27 57.85
N SER A 15 -47.50 -2.92 58.77
CA SER A 15 -46.08 -3.30 58.82
C SER A 15 -45.11 -2.83 57.71
N LEU A 16 -44.27 -1.93 58.13
CA LEU A 16 -42.89 -1.69 57.67
C LEU A 16 -42.11 -3.02 57.55
N LEU A 17 -41.72 -3.39 56.37
CA LEU A 17 -40.51 -4.18 56.04
C LEU A 17 -40.45 -4.30 54.49
N GLY A 18 -39.66 -3.50 53.83
CA GLY A 18 -39.51 -3.59 52.37
C GLY A 18 -38.64 -2.52 51.76
N SER A 19 -37.58 -2.08 52.46
CA SER A 19 -36.75 -1.01 51.93
C SER A 19 -35.32 -1.41 51.54
N CYS A 20 -34.98 -2.71 51.57
CA CYS A 20 -33.64 -3.18 51.17
C CYS A 20 -33.57 -3.83 49.78
N ASP A 21 -34.65 -4.45 49.33
CA ASP A 21 -34.64 -5.18 48.02
C ASP A 21 -34.68 -4.31 46.77
N VAL A 22 -35.24 -3.09 46.87
CA VAL A 22 -35.35 -2.18 45.71
C VAL A 22 -34.04 -1.47 45.38
N VAL A 23 -33.18 -1.25 46.40
CA VAL A 23 -31.87 -0.59 46.21
C VAL A 23 -30.86 -1.57 45.59
N VAL A 24 -30.89 -2.86 45.99
CA VAL A 24 -30.00 -3.89 45.45
C VAL A 24 -30.34 -4.17 43.97
N LYS A 25 -31.63 -4.26 43.59
CA LYS A 25 -32.04 -4.45 42.20
C LYS A 25 -31.71 -3.26 41.27
N ARG A 26 -31.65 -2.02 41.79
CA ARG A 26 -31.21 -0.87 41.01
C ARG A 26 -29.70 -0.76 40.88
N MET A 27 -28.92 -1.30 41.75
CA MET A 27 -27.45 -1.38 41.63
C MET A 27 -27.02 -2.48 40.65
N ASP A 28 -27.74 -3.64 40.66
CA ASP A 28 -27.47 -4.71 39.69
C ASP A 28 -27.85 -4.34 38.24
N ALA A 29 -28.89 -3.55 38.05
CA ALA A 29 -29.24 -3.02 36.71
C ALA A 29 -28.24 -2.01 36.18
N LYS A 30 -27.57 -1.22 37.04
CA LYS A 30 -26.57 -0.23 36.63
C LYS A 30 -25.19 -0.82 36.36
N VAL A 31 -24.90 -2.02 36.90
CA VAL A 31 -23.66 -2.77 36.62
C VAL A 31 -23.79 -3.61 35.36
N ALA A 32 -25.03 -3.96 34.97
CA ALA A 32 -25.28 -4.71 33.72
C ALA A 32 -25.21 -3.85 32.44
N GLU A 33 -25.37 -2.51 32.53
CA GLU A 33 -25.30 -1.61 31.36
C GLU A 33 -23.88 -1.16 30.99
N THR A 34 -22.83 -1.56 31.74
CA THR A 34 -21.45 -1.13 31.47
C THR A 34 -20.54 -2.25 30.99
N LYS A 35 -21.09 -3.40 30.62
CA LYS A 35 -20.39 -4.40 29.81
C LYS A 35 -20.93 -4.39 28.39
N GLN A 36 -20.79 -3.26 27.68
CA GLN A 36 -20.62 -3.35 26.25
C GLN A 36 -19.29 -4.04 26.03
N GLU A 37 -19.34 -5.33 25.68
CA GLU A 37 -18.25 -6.05 25.08
C GLU A 37 -17.68 -5.16 23.96
N VAL A 38 -16.45 -4.73 24.14
CA VAL A 38 -15.61 -4.38 23.03
C VAL A 38 -15.43 -5.71 22.29
N VAL A 39 -16.34 -6.00 21.39
CA VAL A 39 -16.11 -7.01 20.36
C VAL A 39 -14.89 -6.49 19.59
N GLN A 40 -13.72 -6.96 20.01
CA GLN A 40 -12.52 -6.86 19.21
C GLN A 40 -12.84 -7.69 17.98
N SER A 41 -13.36 -7.03 16.92
CA SER A 41 -13.48 -7.65 15.62
C SER A 41 -12.10 -8.19 15.27
N ALA A 42 -12.04 -9.49 14.94
CA ALA A 42 -10.83 -10.07 14.36
C ALA A 42 -10.37 -9.12 13.25
N PRO A 43 -9.06 -8.90 13.08
CA PRO A 43 -8.58 -8.02 12.03
C PRO A 43 -9.17 -8.51 10.70
N GLU A 44 -9.91 -7.64 10.01
CA GLU A 44 -10.40 -7.92 8.68
C GLU A 44 -9.18 -8.21 7.81
N THR A 45 -9.08 -9.44 7.30
CA THR A 45 -8.01 -9.82 6.37
C THR A 45 -8.47 -9.42 4.97
N TYR A 46 -7.97 -8.31 4.49
CA TYR A 46 -8.17 -7.91 3.09
C TYR A 46 -7.20 -8.68 2.20
N GLU A 47 -7.72 -9.44 1.24
CA GLU A 47 -6.88 -10.16 0.28
C GLU A 47 -6.32 -9.17 -0.77
N SER A 48 -5.03 -9.29 -1.06
CA SER A 48 -4.34 -8.54 -2.14
C SER A 48 -4.53 -7.02 -2.07
N ILE A 49 -4.46 -6.47 -0.86
CA ILE A 49 -4.69 -5.05 -0.57
C ILE A 49 -3.74 -4.11 -1.36
N GLU A 50 -2.58 -4.64 -1.76
CA GLU A 50 -1.59 -3.90 -2.54
C GLU A 50 -1.96 -3.70 -4.00
N LEU A 51 -2.93 -4.47 -4.54
CA LEU A 51 -3.24 -4.42 -5.97
C LEU A 51 -4.11 -3.21 -6.33
N PRO A 52 -3.66 -2.36 -7.26
CA PRO A 52 -4.49 -1.31 -7.83
C PRO A 52 -5.67 -1.84 -8.64
N ALA A 53 -6.66 -0.99 -8.90
CA ALA A 53 -7.73 -1.30 -9.82
C ALA A 53 -7.19 -1.57 -11.26
N PRO A 54 -7.88 -2.40 -12.07
CA PRO A 54 -7.48 -2.69 -13.43
C PRO A 54 -7.40 -1.43 -14.30
N LEU A 55 -6.34 -1.31 -15.10
CA LEU A 55 -6.14 -0.19 -16.01
C LEU A 55 -6.91 -0.40 -17.31
N THR A 56 -7.71 0.60 -17.71
CA THR A 56 -8.48 0.56 -18.97
C THR A 56 -7.95 1.49 -20.05
N SER A 57 -7.08 2.42 -19.67
CA SER A 57 -6.58 3.49 -20.57
C SER A 57 -5.26 3.17 -21.26
N VAL A 58 -4.56 2.12 -20.81
CA VAL A 58 -3.25 1.69 -21.33
C VAL A 58 -3.20 0.17 -21.45
N PRO A 59 -2.31 -0.39 -22.28
CA PRO A 59 -2.08 -1.84 -22.32
C PRO A 59 -1.66 -2.35 -20.94
N GLU A 60 -2.30 -3.45 -20.50
CA GLU A 60 -2.03 -4.09 -19.24
C GLU A 60 -1.93 -5.60 -19.40
N GLN A 61 -0.81 -6.17 -18.94
CA GLN A 61 -0.65 -7.61 -18.73
C GLN A 61 -0.23 -7.82 -17.28
N ILE A 62 -1.08 -8.49 -16.50
CA ILE A 62 -0.78 -8.82 -15.11
C ILE A 62 0.09 -10.06 -15.06
N LEU A 63 1.24 -9.95 -14.38
CA LEU A 63 2.20 -11.03 -14.16
C LEU A 63 2.40 -11.19 -12.65
N VAL A 64 2.00 -12.34 -12.12
CA VAL A 64 2.15 -12.66 -10.69
C VAL A 64 3.49 -13.33 -10.47
N ARG A 65 4.35 -12.74 -9.64
CA ARG A 65 5.67 -13.24 -9.27
C ARG A 65 5.68 -13.70 -7.81
N LYS A 66 6.72 -14.39 -7.41
CA LYS A 66 6.84 -14.90 -6.04
C LYS A 66 6.85 -13.80 -4.98
N GLY A 67 7.46 -12.66 -5.30
CA GLY A 67 7.67 -11.54 -4.38
C GLY A 67 6.86 -10.27 -4.70
N TYR A 68 6.17 -10.22 -5.85
CA TYR A 68 5.42 -9.04 -6.29
C TYR A 68 4.45 -9.39 -7.43
N THR A 69 3.54 -8.47 -7.72
CA THR A 69 2.71 -8.48 -8.93
C THR A 69 3.07 -7.27 -9.79
N VAL A 70 3.12 -7.45 -11.10
CA VAL A 70 3.40 -6.36 -12.05
C VAL A 70 2.29 -6.23 -13.08
N SER A 71 1.87 -5.00 -13.33
CA SER A 71 1.10 -4.61 -14.52
C SER A 71 2.09 -4.17 -15.60
N TYR A 72 2.27 -4.97 -16.63
CA TYR A 72 3.23 -4.70 -17.69
C TYR A 72 2.61 -4.00 -18.89
N ASN A 73 3.32 -3.00 -19.41
CA ASN A 73 2.95 -2.25 -20.61
C ASN A 73 3.80 -2.68 -21.81
N LYS A 74 3.23 -3.47 -22.70
CA LYS A 74 3.92 -3.99 -23.89
C LYS A 74 4.35 -2.90 -24.88
N ASP A 75 3.62 -1.76 -24.94
CA ASP A 75 3.93 -0.68 -25.88
C ASP A 75 5.13 0.17 -25.39
N ARG A 76 5.27 0.30 -24.07
CA ARG A 76 6.36 1.01 -23.39
C ARG A 76 7.52 0.11 -22.99
N ARG A 77 7.30 -1.20 -22.87
CA ARG A 77 8.28 -2.24 -22.43
C ARG A 77 8.84 -1.98 -21.05
N VAL A 78 7.99 -1.43 -20.18
CA VAL A 78 8.21 -1.19 -18.77
C VAL A 78 6.91 -1.47 -18.01
N PRO A 79 6.91 -1.64 -16.67
CA PRO A 79 5.66 -1.78 -15.92
C PRO A 79 4.80 -0.51 -16.01
N ASN A 80 3.48 -0.65 -15.86
CA ASN A 80 2.61 0.45 -15.45
C ASN A 80 2.77 0.67 -13.94
N TRP A 81 2.73 -0.41 -13.17
CA TRP A 81 2.98 -0.46 -11.74
C TRP A 81 3.53 -1.83 -11.33
N VAL A 82 4.18 -1.85 -10.17
CA VAL A 82 4.61 -3.05 -9.45
C VAL A 82 4.14 -2.93 -8.01
N ALA A 83 3.48 -3.98 -7.49
CA ALA A 83 2.87 -4.00 -6.18
C ALA A 83 3.34 -5.19 -5.35
N TRP A 84 3.59 -4.98 -4.05
CA TRP A 84 3.98 -6.06 -3.13
C TRP A 84 3.63 -5.76 -1.69
N HIS A 85 3.39 -6.82 -0.95
CA HIS A 85 3.25 -6.81 0.50
C HIS A 85 4.63 -7.08 1.12
N LEU A 86 5.22 -6.10 1.78
CA LEU A 86 6.50 -6.22 2.44
C LEU A 86 6.32 -6.45 3.94
N THR A 87 6.78 -7.60 4.43
CA THR A 87 6.73 -7.96 5.84
C THR A 87 8.11 -7.92 6.48
N ALA A 88 8.17 -7.78 7.81
CA ALA A 88 9.42 -7.91 8.56
C ALA A 88 10.08 -9.30 8.38
N ALA A 89 9.32 -10.34 8.05
CA ALA A 89 9.81 -11.69 7.78
C ALA A 89 10.58 -11.74 6.45
N HIS A 90 10.12 -11.04 5.40
CA HIS A 90 10.78 -10.98 4.09
C HIS A 90 12.18 -10.37 4.17
N LEU A 91 12.46 -9.56 5.20
CA LEU A 91 13.76 -8.90 5.40
C LEU A 91 14.80 -9.79 6.09
N LYS A 92 14.42 -10.98 6.57
CA LYS A 92 15.30 -11.91 7.31
C LYS A 92 15.98 -12.96 6.43
N GLY A 93 15.77 -12.94 5.12
CA GLY A 93 16.34 -13.91 4.20
C GLY A 93 17.86 -13.78 4.01
N GLY A 94 18.51 -14.88 3.62
CA GLY A 94 19.94 -14.97 3.39
C GLY A 94 20.36 -14.98 1.91
N VAL A 95 19.41 -14.91 0.97
CA VAL A 95 19.73 -14.93 -0.47
C VAL A 95 20.47 -13.65 -0.85
N LYS A 96 21.59 -13.80 -1.54
CA LYS A 96 22.44 -12.67 -1.92
C LYS A 96 22.01 -12.11 -3.27
N ARG A 97 22.07 -10.78 -3.42
CA ARG A 97 21.86 -10.10 -4.69
C ARG A 97 22.83 -10.56 -5.79
N SER A 98 24.06 -10.95 -5.42
CA SER A 98 25.08 -11.45 -6.34
C SER A 98 24.71 -12.80 -7.01
N ASP A 99 23.71 -13.50 -6.50
CA ASP A 99 23.28 -14.80 -7.00
C ASP A 99 22.25 -14.66 -8.15
N ALA A 100 21.86 -13.43 -8.49
CA ALA A 100 20.93 -13.10 -9.57
C ALA A 100 21.48 -12.04 -10.52
N SER A 101 21.02 -12.06 -11.76
CA SER A 101 21.41 -11.11 -12.81
C SER A 101 20.20 -10.72 -13.64
N PHE A 102 20.24 -9.52 -14.23
CA PHE A 102 19.16 -9.04 -15.08
C PHE A 102 18.94 -9.95 -16.29
N HIS A 103 17.71 -10.31 -16.56
CA HIS A 103 17.32 -11.16 -17.66
C HIS A 103 15.93 -10.81 -18.23
N GLU A 104 15.69 -11.32 -19.44
CA GLU A 104 14.43 -11.15 -20.14
C GLU A 104 13.29 -11.87 -19.42
N ASP A 105 12.09 -11.32 -19.54
CA ASP A 105 10.86 -12.00 -19.13
C ASP A 105 10.21 -12.66 -20.35
N GLU A 106 10.29 -13.97 -20.44
CA GLU A 106 9.77 -14.74 -21.58
C GLU A 106 8.24 -14.82 -21.61
N GLU A 107 7.56 -14.46 -20.52
CA GLU A 107 6.10 -14.40 -20.47
C GLU A 107 5.51 -13.19 -21.21
N VAL A 108 6.35 -12.21 -21.59
CA VAL A 108 5.90 -11.06 -22.39
C VAL A 108 6.39 -11.16 -23.83
N SER A 109 5.53 -10.67 -24.75
CA SER A 109 5.79 -10.75 -26.20
C SER A 109 6.94 -9.86 -26.63
N MET A 110 7.60 -10.23 -27.72
CA MET A 110 8.57 -9.38 -28.42
C MET A 110 7.87 -8.20 -29.14
N PRO A 111 8.52 -7.03 -29.27
CA PRO A 111 9.81 -6.67 -28.65
C PRO A 111 9.66 -6.40 -27.17
N ARG A 112 10.54 -6.95 -26.35
CA ARG A 112 10.63 -6.74 -24.91
C ARG A 112 11.99 -6.15 -24.52
N ALA A 113 12.11 -5.60 -23.31
CA ALA A 113 13.37 -5.06 -22.80
C ALA A 113 14.41 -6.19 -22.58
N ILE A 114 15.64 -5.93 -22.97
CA ILE A 114 16.77 -6.84 -22.80
C ILE A 114 17.99 -6.07 -22.28
N ASP A 115 19.00 -6.77 -21.78
CA ASP A 115 20.17 -6.14 -21.16
C ASP A 115 20.88 -5.15 -22.08
N SER A 116 21.04 -5.47 -23.38
CA SER A 116 21.71 -4.61 -24.35
C SER A 116 20.99 -3.27 -24.60
N ASP A 117 19.70 -3.14 -24.30
CA ASP A 117 18.98 -1.86 -24.43
C ASP A 117 19.49 -0.82 -23.42
N TYR A 118 20.00 -1.26 -22.28
CA TYR A 118 20.50 -0.41 -21.21
C TYR A 118 22.00 -0.09 -21.34
N VAL A 119 22.76 -0.91 -22.09
CA VAL A 119 24.19 -0.73 -22.26
C VAL A 119 24.48 0.62 -22.94
N ARG A 120 25.27 1.47 -22.28
CA ARG A 120 25.63 2.83 -22.75
C ARG A 120 24.44 3.74 -23.03
N SER A 121 23.27 3.46 -22.42
CA SER A 121 22.08 4.28 -22.57
C SER A 121 22.11 5.59 -21.78
N GLY A 122 22.97 5.67 -20.77
CA GLY A 122 23.01 6.74 -19.78
C GLY A 122 22.03 6.52 -18.61
N TYR A 123 21.31 5.42 -18.59
CA TYR A 123 20.38 5.05 -17.52
C TYR A 123 20.81 3.76 -16.82
N ASP A 124 20.53 3.68 -15.54
CA ASP A 124 20.64 2.45 -14.75
C ASP A 124 19.42 1.54 -15.01
N ARG A 125 19.56 0.27 -14.71
CA ARG A 125 18.48 -0.70 -14.59
C ARG A 125 17.80 -0.52 -13.23
N GLY A 126 16.83 0.41 -13.15
CA GLY A 126 16.16 0.75 -11.90
C GLY A 126 15.06 -0.26 -11.56
N HIS A 127 15.22 -0.97 -10.44
CA HIS A 127 14.18 -1.88 -9.95
C HIS A 127 12.95 -1.11 -9.46
N MET A 128 11.77 -1.67 -9.70
CA MET A 128 10.54 -1.22 -9.02
C MET A 128 10.38 -1.96 -7.69
N CYS A 129 10.19 -3.27 -7.69
CA CYS A 129 10.32 -4.10 -6.48
C CYS A 129 11.80 -4.48 -6.28
N PRO A 130 12.45 -4.01 -5.20
CA PRO A 130 13.90 -4.14 -5.06
C PRO A 130 14.34 -5.54 -4.64
N ALA A 131 15.52 -5.96 -5.09
CA ALA A 131 16.17 -7.19 -4.66
C ALA A 131 16.31 -7.30 -3.12
N GLY A 132 16.46 -6.13 -2.45
CA GLY A 132 16.57 -6.06 -0.99
C GLY A 132 15.36 -6.56 -0.22
N ASP A 133 14.18 -6.54 -0.86
CA ASP A 133 12.90 -6.97 -0.28
C ASP A 133 12.62 -8.46 -0.58
N ASN A 134 13.44 -9.10 -1.42
CA ASN A 134 13.27 -10.46 -1.92
C ASN A 134 14.32 -11.48 -1.39
N LYS A 135 15.05 -11.14 -0.34
CA LYS A 135 16.12 -11.99 0.24
C LYS A 135 15.63 -13.30 0.86
N TRP A 136 14.34 -13.45 1.07
CA TRP A 136 13.69 -14.59 1.72
C TRP A 136 13.51 -15.81 0.80
N SER A 137 13.64 -15.64 -0.51
CA SER A 137 13.45 -16.69 -1.51
C SER A 137 14.37 -16.51 -2.71
N ALA A 138 15.08 -17.57 -3.12
CA ALA A 138 15.91 -17.55 -4.31
C ALA A 138 15.09 -17.20 -5.57
N LYS A 139 13.89 -17.77 -5.69
CA LYS A 139 12.96 -17.46 -6.79
C LYS A 139 12.51 -16.01 -6.77
N ALA A 140 12.13 -15.46 -5.61
CA ALA A 140 11.72 -14.05 -5.51
C ALA A 140 12.89 -13.11 -5.84
N MET A 141 14.11 -13.46 -5.40
CA MET A 141 15.33 -12.73 -5.74
C MET A 141 15.57 -12.73 -7.25
N ASP A 142 15.55 -13.88 -7.89
CA ASP A 142 15.77 -14.05 -9.34
C ASP A 142 14.72 -13.26 -10.13
N GLU A 143 13.43 -13.46 -9.83
CA GLU A 143 12.34 -12.74 -10.49
C GLU A 143 12.42 -11.23 -10.33
N SER A 144 13.03 -10.69 -9.23
CA SER A 144 13.20 -9.25 -9.08
C SER A 144 14.10 -8.63 -10.15
N PHE A 145 14.92 -9.42 -10.84
CA PHE A 145 15.81 -9.01 -11.94
C PHE A 145 15.21 -9.15 -13.35
N LEU A 146 13.96 -9.59 -13.47
CA LEU A 146 13.22 -9.57 -14.74
C LEU A 146 13.06 -8.14 -15.25
N PHE A 147 13.28 -7.92 -16.55
CA PHE A 147 13.13 -6.58 -17.15
C PHE A 147 11.69 -6.04 -17.08
N THR A 148 10.68 -6.87 -16.81
CA THR A 148 9.31 -6.42 -16.52
C THR A 148 9.18 -5.69 -15.18
N ASN A 149 10.16 -5.83 -14.27
CA ASN A 149 10.28 -5.11 -12.99
C ASN A 149 11.25 -3.92 -13.07
N VAL A 150 11.73 -3.54 -14.24
CA VAL A 150 12.85 -2.60 -14.40
C VAL A 150 12.48 -1.45 -15.32
N CYS A 151 12.89 -0.22 -14.94
CA CYS A 151 12.77 0.97 -15.76
C CYS A 151 14.13 1.64 -16.00
N PRO A 152 14.32 2.35 -17.16
CA PRO A 152 15.45 3.26 -17.32
C PRO A 152 15.38 4.38 -16.27
N GLN A 153 16.31 4.40 -15.33
CA GLN A 153 16.34 5.33 -14.20
C GLN A 153 17.65 6.13 -14.18
N ALA A 154 17.56 7.42 -13.88
CA ALA A 154 18.73 8.27 -13.73
C ALA A 154 19.69 7.70 -12.65
N PRO A 155 21.00 7.60 -12.91
CA PRO A 155 21.92 6.92 -11.99
C PRO A 155 21.93 7.49 -10.58
N GLN A 156 21.90 8.81 -10.44
CA GLN A 156 21.91 9.45 -9.11
C GLN A 156 20.59 9.23 -8.37
N LEU A 157 19.46 9.27 -9.07
CA LEU A 157 18.17 8.90 -8.46
C LEU A 157 18.18 7.45 -7.98
N ASN A 158 18.55 6.50 -8.87
CA ASN A 158 18.55 5.07 -8.56
C ASN A 158 19.44 4.72 -7.36
N ARG A 159 20.64 5.30 -7.31
CA ARG A 159 21.64 5.00 -6.27
C ARG A 159 21.47 5.87 -5.01
N GLY A 160 20.81 7.02 -5.12
CA GLY A 160 20.54 7.98 -4.06
C GLY A 160 19.12 7.88 -3.53
N ASP A 161 18.28 8.88 -3.82
CA ASP A 161 16.97 9.09 -3.21
C ASP A 161 16.01 7.89 -3.33
N TRP A 162 16.02 7.18 -4.47
CA TRP A 162 15.22 5.97 -4.65
C TRP A 162 15.67 4.84 -3.73
N ASN A 163 17.00 4.58 -3.66
CA ASN A 163 17.56 3.60 -2.74
C ASN A 163 17.32 3.99 -1.27
N GLU A 164 17.38 5.26 -0.92
CA GLU A 164 17.06 5.72 0.44
C GLU A 164 15.60 5.50 0.78
N MET A 165 14.68 5.70 -0.17
CA MET A 165 13.26 5.41 0.01
C MET A 165 13.01 3.90 0.17
N GLU A 166 13.71 3.05 -0.57
CA GLU A 166 13.65 1.59 -0.37
C GLU A 166 14.11 1.20 1.05
N GLN A 167 15.16 1.83 1.56
CA GLN A 167 15.62 1.60 2.94
C GLN A 167 14.58 2.08 3.97
N ALA A 168 13.92 3.23 3.72
CA ALA A 168 12.83 3.71 4.56
C ALA A 168 11.66 2.73 4.59
N CYS A 169 11.22 2.21 3.43
CA CYS A 169 10.18 1.18 3.36
C CYS A 169 10.54 -0.06 4.18
N ARG A 170 11.78 -0.54 4.09
CA ARG A 170 12.25 -1.67 4.93
C ARG A 170 12.26 -1.36 6.43
N LYS A 171 12.56 -0.12 6.81
CA LYS A 171 12.45 0.34 8.21
C LYS A 171 10.98 0.32 8.65
N TRP A 172 10.08 0.89 7.87
CA TRP A 172 8.65 0.92 8.17
C TRP A 172 8.03 -0.47 8.25
N ALA A 173 8.43 -1.42 7.40
CA ALA A 173 8.00 -2.81 7.50
C ALA A 173 8.42 -3.46 8.82
N LYS A 174 9.61 -3.16 9.34
CA LYS A 174 10.05 -3.63 10.67
C LYS A 174 9.26 -2.99 11.80
N GLU A 175 8.98 -1.70 11.72
CA GLU A 175 8.29 -0.94 12.76
C GLU A 175 6.79 -1.24 12.80
N ASN A 176 6.17 -1.42 11.64
CA ASN A 176 4.74 -1.66 11.50
C ASN A 176 4.38 -3.15 11.29
N GLY A 177 5.35 -4.06 11.17
CA GLY A 177 5.12 -5.49 10.90
C GLY A 177 4.92 -5.79 9.43
N ASP A 178 4.09 -5.02 8.74
CA ASP A 178 3.79 -5.10 7.30
C ASP A 178 3.44 -3.74 6.71
N ILE A 179 3.82 -3.58 5.45
CA ILE A 179 3.41 -2.46 4.60
C ILE A 179 3.07 -2.98 3.20
N TYR A 180 2.15 -2.29 2.55
CA TYR A 180 1.73 -2.52 1.17
C TYR A 180 2.31 -1.42 0.30
N ILE A 181 2.99 -1.79 -0.77
CA ILE A 181 3.72 -0.85 -1.60
C ILE A 181 3.29 -1.01 -3.06
N VAL A 182 3.03 0.12 -3.71
CA VAL A 182 2.86 0.19 -5.16
C VAL A 182 3.82 1.24 -5.69
N CYS A 183 4.56 0.93 -6.74
CA CYS A 183 5.39 1.92 -7.40
C CYS A 183 5.43 1.71 -8.93
N GLY A 184 5.80 2.74 -9.65
CA GLY A 184 5.88 2.66 -11.09
C GLY A 184 6.36 3.94 -11.75
N PRO A 185 6.49 3.91 -13.09
CA PRO A 185 6.88 5.06 -13.88
C PRO A 185 5.71 6.03 -14.13
N ILE A 186 6.03 7.30 -14.27
CA ILE A 186 5.11 8.36 -14.70
C ILE A 186 5.59 8.89 -16.06
N PHE A 187 4.64 9.09 -16.99
CA PHE A 187 4.88 9.66 -18.29
C PHE A 187 3.98 10.87 -18.50
N TYR A 188 4.55 12.07 -18.41
CA TYR A 188 3.81 13.31 -18.66
C TYR A 188 3.63 13.61 -20.15
N LYS A 189 4.52 13.06 -20.99
CA LYS A 189 4.54 13.31 -22.43
C LYS A 189 3.87 12.17 -23.19
N LYS A 190 3.06 12.49 -24.16
CA LYS A 190 2.43 11.52 -25.06
C LYS A 190 3.48 10.64 -25.78
N ARG A 191 4.66 11.20 -26.11
CA ARG A 191 5.78 10.48 -26.72
C ARG A 191 6.98 10.53 -25.78
N ALA A 192 7.27 9.41 -25.13
CA ALA A 192 8.43 9.26 -24.28
C ALA A 192 9.74 9.12 -25.10
N LYS A 193 10.85 9.56 -24.51
CA LYS A 193 12.20 9.17 -24.94
C LYS A 193 12.33 7.66 -24.82
N THR A 194 13.12 7.02 -25.66
CA THR A 194 13.37 5.58 -25.59
C THR A 194 14.86 5.25 -25.63
N ILE A 195 15.23 4.10 -25.08
CA ILE A 195 16.59 3.54 -25.17
C ILE A 195 16.58 2.21 -25.90
N GLY A 196 17.74 1.83 -26.41
CA GLY A 196 18.02 0.54 -27.02
C GLY A 196 17.26 0.26 -28.32
N LYS A 197 17.55 -0.91 -28.90
CA LYS A 197 16.93 -1.37 -30.14
C LYS A 197 15.44 -1.66 -29.95
N ASN A 198 15.06 -2.14 -28.78
CA ASN A 198 13.67 -2.47 -28.46
C ASN A 198 12.86 -1.23 -28.02
N LYS A 199 13.43 -0.02 -28.06
CA LYS A 199 12.74 1.24 -27.75
C LYS A 199 12.05 1.23 -26.37
N VAL A 200 12.79 0.81 -25.34
CA VAL A 200 12.30 0.82 -23.96
C VAL A 200 12.04 2.27 -23.54
N ALA A 201 10.84 2.57 -23.09
CA ALA A 201 10.45 3.94 -22.76
C ALA A 201 11.19 4.43 -21.48
N VAL A 202 11.65 5.68 -21.54
CA VAL A 202 12.29 6.38 -20.40
C VAL A 202 11.20 7.18 -19.68
N PRO A 203 10.90 6.87 -18.40
CA PRO A 203 9.94 7.63 -17.61
C PRO A 203 10.38 9.10 -17.40
N ASP A 204 9.41 10.00 -17.30
CA ASP A 204 9.65 11.38 -16.86
C ASP A 204 9.81 11.48 -15.34
N ALA A 205 9.13 10.58 -14.60
CA ALA A 205 9.16 10.50 -13.13
C ALA A 205 8.80 9.09 -12.66
N PHE A 206 8.88 8.87 -11.35
CA PHE A 206 8.44 7.66 -10.68
C PHE A 206 7.54 8.00 -9.49
N PHE A 207 6.56 7.16 -9.23
CA PHE A 207 5.77 7.21 -7.99
C PHE A 207 6.09 6.02 -7.08
N LYS A 208 5.85 6.20 -5.80
CA LYS A 208 5.79 5.14 -4.81
C LYS A 208 4.71 5.47 -3.79
N VAL A 209 3.76 4.56 -3.59
CA VAL A 209 2.68 4.66 -2.61
C VAL A 209 2.87 3.58 -1.58
N VAL A 210 2.71 3.92 -0.30
CA VAL A 210 2.91 3.01 0.83
C VAL A 210 1.72 3.11 1.77
N LEU A 211 1.17 1.96 2.16
CA LEU A 211 0.08 1.81 3.11
C LEU A 211 0.51 0.90 4.27
N THR A 212 0.08 1.19 5.47
CA THR A 212 0.06 0.24 6.60
C THR A 212 -1.31 0.23 7.27
N MET A 213 -1.75 -0.97 7.65
CA MET A 213 -3.01 -1.19 8.36
C MET A 213 -2.79 -1.41 9.87
N LYS A 214 -1.54 -1.40 10.34
CA LYS A 214 -1.23 -1.60 11.76
C LYS A 214 -1.59 -0.36 12.60
N GLY A 215 -2.40 -0.58 13.62
CA GLY A 215 -2.89 0.50 14.48
C GLY A 215 -3.91 1.38 13.74
N LYS A 216 -3.64 2.68 13.64
CA LYS A 216 -4.44 3.58 12.80
C LYS A 216 -3.95 3.46 11.35
N PRO A 217 -4.79 3.03 10.41
CA PRO A 217 -4.42 2.97 9.01
C PRO A 217 -3.91 4.31 8.50
N LYS A 218 -2.82 4.28 7.72
CA LYS A 218 -2.21 5.47 7.10
C LYS A 218 -1.54 5.11 5.79
N ALA A 219 -1.58 6.03 4.83
CA ALA A 219 -0.87 5.92 3.56
C ALA A 219 -0.10 7.20 3.25
N ILE A 220 0.84 7.11 2.32
CA ILE A 220 1.62 8.23 1.83
C ILE A 220 2.10 7.92 0.41
N GLY A 221 2.09 8.94 -0.44
CA GLY A 221 2.64 8.90 -1.79
C GLY A 221 3.95 9.66 -1.90
N PHE A 222 4.75 9.31 -2.91
CA PHE A 222 5.99 10.02 -3.25
C PHE A 222 6.11 10.12 -4.77
N ILE A 223 6.61 11.24 -5.26
CA ILE A 223 6.90 11.46 -6.68
C ILE A 223 8.32 11.97 -6.85
N TYR A 224 9.11 11.23 -7.60
CA TYR A 224 10.50 11.53 -7.93
C TYR A 224 10.63 11.80 -9.42
N LYS A 225 11.15 12.96 -9.83
CA LYS A 225 11.54 13.16 -11.22
C LYS A 225 12.67 12.20 -11.60
N ASN A 226 12.68 11.72 -12.84
CA ASN A 226 13.75 10.85 -13.35
C ASN A 226 15.00 11.65 -13.73
N GLU A 227 15.56 12.31 -12.75
CA GLU A 227 16.76 13.17 -12.85
C GLU A 227 17.58 13.04 -11.57
N ASP A 228 18.76 13.66 -11.53
CA ASP A 228 19.56 13.71 -10.33
C ASP A 228 18.79 14.41 -9.21
N GLY A 229 18.68 13.74 -8.05
CA GLY A 229 17.95 14.21 -6.88
C GLY A 229 18.92 14.76 -5.81
N ASN A 230 18.71 14.34 -4.59
CA ASN A 230 19.39 14.72 -3.35
C ASN A 230 18.63 15.78 -2.55
N ARG A 231 17.35 15.49 -2.29
CA ARG A 231 16.48 16.31 -1.43
C ARG A 231 16.04 15.50 -0.22
N PRO A 232 15.64 16.16 0.87
CA PRO A 232 14.96 15.50 1.98
C PRO A 232 13.75 14.70 1.48
N LYS A 233 13.51 13.51 2.06
CA LYS A 233 12.40 12.63 1.62
C LYS A 233 11.04 13.31 1.67
N GLY A 234 10.82 14.18 2.65
CA GLY A 234 9.59 14.95 2.80
C GLY A 234 9.25 15.85 1.60
N ASP A 235 10.27 16.31 0.85
CA ASP A 235 10.06 17.14 -0.34
C ASP A 235 9.40 16.38 -1.51
N TYR A 236 9.43 15.04 -1.46
CA TYR A 236 8.80 14.16 -2.45
C TYR A 236 7.42 13.66 -2.03
N ALA A 237 7.02 13.95 -0.77
CA ALA A 237 5.78 13.46 -0.19
C ALA A 237 4.54 14.11 -0.83
N ASN A 238 3.52 13.29 -1.02
CA ASN A 238 2.22 13.64 -1.58
C ASN A 238 1.13 12.83 -0.86
N SER A 239 -0.13 13.24 -0.99
CA SER A 239 -1.25 12.35 -0.69
C SER A 239 -1.36 11.25 -1.76
N VAL A 240 -2.02 10.15 -1.43
CA VAL A 240 -2.31 9.09 -2.42
C VAL A 240 -3.23 9.65 -3.50
N ASP A 241 -4.29 10.40 -3.13
CA ASP A 241 -5.19 11.11 -4.07
C ASP A 241 -4.43 11.93 -5.13
N GLU A 242 -3.35 12.61 -4.73
CA GLU A 242 -2.54 13.39 -5.68
C GLU A 242 -1.75 12.49 -6.62
N VAL A 243 -1.23 11.36 -6.14
CA VAL A 243 -0.57 10.36 -6.99
C VAL A 243 -1.57 9.75 -7.96
N GLU A 244 -2.79 9.43 -7.52
CA GLU A 244 -3.89 8.95 -8.37
C GLU A 244 -4.26 9.94 -9.46
N ARG A 245 -4.45 11.21 -9.08
CA ARG A 245 -4.75 12.28 -10.03
C ARG A 245 -3.68 12.41 -11.12
N ILE A 246 -2.41 12.18 -10.79
CA ILE A 246 -1.29 12.28 -11.73
C ILE A 246 -1.15 11.02 -12.59
N THR A 247 -1.34 9.85 -12.02
CA THR A 247 -1.10 8.56 -12.69
C THR A 247 -2.33 7.99 -13.39
N GLY A 248 -3.53 8.33 -12.89
CA GLY A 248 -4.79 7.71 -13.28
C GLY A 248 -4.93 6.28 -12.76
N ILE A 249 -4.13 5.88 -11.76
CA ILE A 249 -4.18 4.59 -11.09
C ILE A 249 -5.00 4.77 -9.82
N ASP A 250 -5.96 3.90 -9.58
CA ASP A 250 -6.76 3.81 -8.36
C ASP A 250 -6.08 2.79 -7.44
N PHE A 251 -5.56 3.27 -6.28
CA PHE A 251 -4.81 2.45 -5.35
C PHE A 251 -5.72 1.92 -4.23
N PHE A 252 -5.41 0.72 -3.75
CA PHE A 252 -6.07 0.10 -2.59
C PHE A 252 -7.60 -0.09 -2.69
N PRO A 253 -8.18 -0.36 -3.87
CA PRO A 253 -9.64 -0.44 -4.08
C PRO A 253 -10.32 -1.57 -3.29
N SER A 254 -9.57 -2.46 -2.65
CA SER A 254 -10.09 -3.51 -1.76
C SER A 254 -10.35 -3.02 -0.33
N LEU A 255 -9.92 -1.78 0.01
CA LEU A 255 -10.24 -1.19 1.29
C LEU A 255 -11.72 -0.76 1.36
N PRO A 256 -12.36 -0.80 2.54
CA PRO A 256 -13.65 -0.15 2.71
C PRO A 256 -13.54 1.35 2.37
N ASP A 257 -14.47 1.88 1.58
CA ASP A 257 -14.52 3.27 1.10
C ASP A 257 -14.15 4.33 2.16
N LYS A 258 -14.58 4.10 3.41
CA LYS A 258 -14.31 5.04 4.51
C LYS A 258 -12.84 5.06 4.90
N ILE A 259 -12.19 3.90 4.90
CA ILE A 259 -10.76 3.77 5.24
C ILE A 259 -9.94 4.30 4.08
N GLU A 260 -10.24 3.85 2.86
CA GLU A 260 -9.62 4.27 1.61
C GLU A 260 -9.58 5.81 1.52
N LYS A 261 -10.73 6.48 1.50
CA LYS A 261 -10.82 7.95 1.48
C LYS A 261 -10.06 8.65 2.61
N GLN A 262 -10.00 8.04 3.81
CA GLN A 262 -9.29 8.63 4.93
C GLN A 262 -7.77 8.55 4.74
N VAL A 263 -7.24 7.40 4.28
CA VAL A 263 -5.78 7.19 4.16
C VAL A 263 -5.22 7.90 2.93
N GLU A 264 -5.99 8.02 1.85
CA GLU A 264 -5.56 8.58 0.57
C GLU A 264 -5.53 10.12 0.56
N ALA A 265 -6.48 10.75 1.27
CA ALA A 265 -6.54 12.21 1.36
C ALA A 265 -5.41 12.85 2.18
N GLN A 266 -4.68 12.08 3.00
CA GLN A 266 -3.70 12.60 3.94
C GLN A 266 -2.27 12.52 3.40
N CYS A 267 -1.47 13.54 3.74
CA CYS A 267 -0.02 13.54 3.54
C CYS A 267 0.63 14.05 4.83
N ASN A 268 1.06 13.14 5.70
CA ASN A 268 1.70 13.46 6.97
C ASN A 268 3.09 12.78 7.05
N PRO A 269 4.16 13.44 6.58
CA PRO A 269 5.52 12.91 6.66
C PRO A 269 5.96 12.53 8.08
N ASP A 270 5.53 13.29 9.10
CA ASP A 270 5.85 13.04 10.50
C ASP A 270 5.36 11.66 10.99
N ASP A 271 4.21 11.18 10.51
CA ASP A 271 3.68 9.86 10.83
C ASP A 271 4.60 8.72 10.34
N TRP A 272 5.49 9.03 9.40
CA TRP A 272 6.44 8.10 8.78
C TRP A 272 7.89 8.35 9.21
N ASN A 273 8.14 9.29 10.13
CA ASN A 273 9.48 9.69 10.59
C ASN A 273 10.41 10.11 9.44
N ILE A 274 9.93 11.01 8.56
CA ILE A 274 10.67 11.58 7.42
C ILE A 274 10.59 13.10 7.41
#